data_872a4fe502ea05f4a7adb90fa0605c39
#
_entry.id   872a4fe502ea05f4a7adb90fa0605c39
#
_cell.length_a   1.000
_cell.length_b   1.000
_cell.length_c   1.000
_cell.angle_alpha   90.00
_cell.angle_beta   90.00
_cell.angle_gamma   90.00
#
_symmetry.space_group_name_H-M   'P 1'
#
loop_
_entity.id
_entity.type
_entity.pdbx_description
1 polymer ?
#
loop_
_entity_poly.entity_id
_entity_poly.type
_entity_poly.pdbx_seq_one_letter_code
_entity_poly.pdbx_strand_id
1 'polypeptide(L)'
;MTENDIKRQMMISSEIRNVIKNNIRDRGWHACAVFPSEGDSSLPFCYTIGLTDMGMPEIILIGAIQPRFVHTIFSTLIEQWKENGVKTGLNSDLIVDKNGNPICADIVELNINGERLKGHYALQAYCHYGKDANKMRFVQVHWPDMNGRLPTTEGFAMSEYTEILEPSATKFEA
;
A
#
# COMPACT_ATOMS: atom_id res chain seq x y z
N MET A 1 -9.76 6.69 -29.57
CA MET A 1 -9.83 5.36 -28.92
C MET A 1 -10.82 4.53 -29.75
N THR A 2 -10.36 3.42 -30.28
CA THR A 2 -11.19 2.55 -31.15
C THR A 2 -12.08 1.63 -30.29
N GLU A 3 -13.15 1.06 -30.89
CA GLU A 3 -13.99 0.07 -30.20
C GLU A 3 -13.19 -1.15 -29.77
N ASN A 4 -12.16 -1.54 -30.52
CA ASN A 4 -11.25 -2.62 -30.15
C ASN A 4 -10.37 -2.24 -28.93
N ASP A 5 -9.95 -0.97 -28.82
CA ASP A 5 -9.18 -0.50 -27.66
C ASP A 5 -10.04 -0.54 -26.39
N ILE A 6 -11.31 -0.15 -26.49
CA ILE A 6 -12.27 -0.19 -25.39
C ILE A 6 -12.53 -1.65 -24.95
N LYS A 7 -12.75 -2.55 -25.89
CA LYS A 7 -12.95 -3.99 -25.58
C LYS A 7 -11.71 -4.59 -24.93
N ARG A 8 -10.51 -4.24 -25.42
CA ARG A 8 -9.23 -4.71 -24.85
C ARG A 8 -9.03 -4.21 -23.42
N GLN A 9 -9.30 -2.91 -23.17
CA GLN A 9 -9.23 -2.34 -21.81
C GLN A 9 -10.25 -2.97 -20.85
N MET A 10 -11.48 -3.21 -21.32
CA MET A 10 -12.50 -3.90 -20.55
C MET A 10 -12.10 -5.35 -20.22
N MET A 11 -11.49 -6.05 -21.16
CA MET A 11 -11.05 -7.43 -20.99
C MET A 11 -9.89 -7.52 -19.98
N ILE A 12 -8.87 -6.67 -20.12
CA ILE A 12 -7.76 -6.56 -19.16
C ILE A 12 -8.29 -6.20 -17.77
N SER A 13 -9.22 -5.27 -17.68
CA SER A 13 -9.84 -4.88 -16.41
C SER A 13 -10.64 -6.02 -15.75
N SER A 14 -11.28 -6.89 -16.55
CA SER A 14 -12.01 -8.06 -16.03
C SER A 14 -11.06 -9.17 -15.56
N GLU A 15 -9.98 -9.41 -16.28
CA GLU A 15 -8.93 -10.36 -15.89
C GLU A 15 -8.25 -9.96 -14.58
N ILE A 16 -7.86 -8.69 -14.44
CA ILE A 16 -7.27 -8.15 -13.21
C ILE A 16 -8.24 -8.32 -12.04
N ARG A 17 -9.52 -7.98 -12.22
CA ARG A 17 -10.54 -8.16 -11.18
C ARG A 17 -10.72 -9.62 -10.77
N ASN A 18 -10.65 -10.54 -11.70
CA ASN A 18 -10.74 -11.98 -11.40
C ASN A 18 -9.52 -12.46 -10.62
N VAL A 19 -8.31 -12.01 -10.97
CA VAL A 19 -7.08 -12.32 -10.22
C VAL A 19 -7.19 -11.81 -8.79
N ILE A 20 -7.63 -10.56 -8.60
CA ILE A 20 -7.83 -9.97 -7.27
C ILE A 20 -8.82 -10.80 -6.46
N LYS A 21 -10.00 -11.11 -7.01
CA LYS A 21 -11.02 -11.92 -6.32
C LYS A 21 -10.55 -13.32 -5.96
N ASN A 22 -9.82 -13.97 -6.86
CA ASN A 22 -9.28 -15.31 -6.62
C ASN A 22 -8.22 -15.29 -5.50
N ASN A 23 -7.31 -14.31 -5.50
CA ASN A 23 -6.31 -14.19 -4.45
C ASN A 23 -6.92 -13.86 -3.09
N ILE A 24 -7.93 -13.00 -3.05
CA ILE A 24 -8.67 -12.71 -1.81
C ILE A 24 -9.37 -13.96 -1.29
N ARG A 25 -10.05 -14.71 -2.15
CA ARG A 25 -10.70 -15.98 -1.79
C ARG A 25 -9.70 -16.99 -1.22
N ASP A 26 -8.53 -17.12 -1.85
CA ASP A 26 -7.58 -18.20 -1.55
C ASP A 26 -6.64 -17.84 -0.39
N ARG A 27 -6.32 -16.55 -0.20
CA ARG A 27 -5.31 -16.06 0.76
C ARG A 27 -5.83 -15.01 1.74
N GLY A 28 -7.04 -14.49 1.53
CA GLY A 28 -7.63 -13.40 2.31
C GLY A 28 -7.30 -12.00 1.81
N TRP A 29 -6.24 -11.81 1.05
CA TRP A 29 -5.83 -10.52 0.51
C TRP A 29 -5.00 -10.65 -0.77
N HIS A 30 -4.89 -9.54 -1.50
CA HIS A 30 -4.12 -9.43 -2.72
C HIS A 30 -3.20 -8.20 -2.64
N ALA A 31 -1.98 -8.32 -3.15
CA ALA A 31 -1.06 -7.20 -3.33
C ALA A 31 -1.05 -6.74 -4.78
N CYS A 32 -1.43 -5.49 -5.01
CA CYS A 32 -1.29 -4.82 -6.29
C CYS A 32 0.07 -4.12 -6.35
N ALA A 33 0.93 -4.52 -7.28
CA ALA A 33 2.18 -3.83 -7.59
C ALA A 33 2.01 -3.04 -8.90
N VAL A 34 2.28 -1.75 -8.86
CA VAL A 34 2.14 -0.84 -10.00
C VAL A 34 3.49 -0.22 -10.31
N PHE A 35 3.91 -0.36 -11.55
CA PHE A 35 5.16 0.18 -12.06
C PHE A 35 4.87 1.24 -13.13
N PRO A 36 5.64 2.34 -13.16
CA PRO A 36 5.53 3.33 -14.23
C PRO A 36 5.91 2.69 -15.57
N SER A 37 5.25 3.13 -16.63
CA SER A 37 5.62 2.78 -18.00
C SER A 37 6.92 3.47 -18.40
N GLU A 38 7.58 2.99 -19.44
CA GLU A 38 8.78 3.63 -20.00
C GLU A 38 8.46 5.09 -20.36
N GLY A 39 9.28 6.01 -19.85
CA GLY A 39 9.10 7.46 -20.04
C GLY A 39 8.13 8.13 -19.06
N ASP A 40 7.49 7.37 -18.19
CA ASP A 40 6.65 7.90 -17.10
C ASP A 40 7.51 8.16 -15.87
N SER A 41 7.44 9.38 -15.32
CA SER A 41 8.16 9.79 -14.11
C SER A 41 7.43 9.44 -12.81
N SER A 42 6.29 8.73 -12.89
CA SER A 42 5.52 8.29 -11.72
C SER A 42 6.35 7.34 -10.85
N LEU A 43 6.05 7.31 -9.55
CA LEU A 43 6.69 6.40 -8.61
C LEU A 43 6.06 5.00 -8.67
N PRO A 44 6.85 3.93 -8.54
CA PRO A 44 6.30 2.61 -8.31
C PRO A 44 5.66 2.53 -6.93
N PHE A 45 4.64 1.72 -6.78
CA PHE A 45 3.95 1.52 -5.52
C PHE A 45 3.28 0.15 -5.43
N CYS A 46 3.04 -0.30 -4.21
CA CYS A 46 2.27 -1.49 -3.91
C CYS A 46 1.20 -1.19 -2.88
N TYR A 47 0.06 -1.84 -2.98
CA TYR A 47 -1.00 -1.75 -1.97
C TYR A 47 -1.80 -3.05 -1.89
N THR A 48 -2.52 -3.21 -0.78
CA THR A 48 -3.34 -4.39 -0.53
C THR A 48 -4.80 -4.17 -0.90
N ILE A 49 -5.51 -5.26 -1.16
CA ILE A 49 -6.97 -5.33 -1.27
C ILE A 49 -7.42 -6.60 -0.55
N GLY A 50 -8.44 -6.51 0.29
CA GLY A 50 -9.01 -7.63 1.03
C GLY A 50 -8.92 -7.51 2.55
N LEU A 51 -8.00 -6.68 3.07
CA LEU A 51 -7.83 -6.51 4.51
C LEU A 51 -9.04 -5.87 5.17
N THR A 52 -9.75 -5.01 4.46
CA THR A 52 -10.99 -4.39 4.94
C THR A 52 -12.03 -5.42 5.36
N ASP A 53 -12.17 -6.52 4.61
CA ASP A 53 -13.10 -7.61 4.93
C ASP A 53 -12.68 -8.39 6.19
N MET A 54 -11.41 -8.28 6.60
CA MET A 54 -10.88 -8.85 7.83
C MET A 54 -10.85 -7.83 9.00
N GLY A 55 -11.44 -6.66 8.83
CA GLY A 55 -11.46 -5.60 9.84
C GLY A 55 -10.13 -4.88 10.02
N MET A 56 -9.22 -4.96 9.05
CA MET A 56 -7.90 -4.32 9.06
C MET A 56 -7.81 -3.21 8.01
N PRO A 57 -6.95 -2.20 8.20
CA PRO A 57 -6.65 -1.23 7.16
C PRO A 57 -5.98 -1.89 5.95
N GLU A 58 -6.26 -1.37 4.76
CA GLU A 58 -5.41 -1.65 3.60
C GLU A 58 -4.06 -0.94 3.78
N ILE A 59 -3.01 -1.48 3.16
CA ILE A 59 -1.64 -1.00 3.30
C ILE A 59 -1.15 -0.49 1.96
N ILE A 60 -0.48 0.66 1.93
CA ILE A 60 0.23 1.16 0.74
C ILE A 60 1.67 1.49 1.07
N LEU A 61 2.57 1.16 0.15
CA LEU A 61 3.97 1.57 0.17
C LEU A 61 4.31 2.18 -1.19
N ILE A 62 4.82 3.40 -1.18
CA ILE A 62 5.23 4.15 -2.38
C ILE A 62 6.74 4.24 -2.40
N GLY A 63 7.36 3.79 -3.46
CA GLY A 63 8.81 3.88 -3.65
C GLY A 63 9.40 2.71 -4.42
N ALA A 64 10.65 2.86 -4.83
CA ALA A 64 11.40 1.89 -5.64
C ALA A 64 11.94 0.73 -4.78
N ILE A 65 11.06 0.02 -4.10
CA ILE A 65 11.41 -1.17 -3.32
C ILE A 65 10.99 -2.41 -4.12
N GLN A 66 11.84 -3.44 -4.13
CA GLN A 66 11.52 -4.66 -4.85
C GLN A 66 10.22 -5.29 -4.33
N PRO A 67 9.30 -5.70 -5.20
CA PRO A 67 7.97 -6.22 -4.82
C PRO A 67 8.02 -7.37 -3.82
N ARG A 68 9.02 -8.25 -3.91
CA ARG A 68 9.21 -9.36 -2.95
C ARG A 68 9.44 -8.87 -1.51
N PHE A 69 10.17 -7.77 -1.34
CA PHE A 69 10.38 -7.15 -0.02
C PHE A 69 9.13 -6.47 0.48
N VAL A 70 8.43 -5.75 -0.41
CA VAL A 70 7.14 -5.14 -0.07
C VAL A 70 6.13 -6.20 0.37
N HIS A 71 6.05 -7.33 -0.34
CA HIS A 71 5.19 -8.44 0.03
C HIS A 71 5.56 -9.00 1.41
N THR A 72 6.85 -9.13 1.72
CA THR A 72 7.31 -9.56 3.05
C THR A 72 6.91 -8.56 4.13
N ILE A 73 7.11 -7.26 3.88
CA ILE A 73 6.71 -6.18 4.80
C ILE A 73 5.21 -6.26 5.09
N PHE A 74 4.38 -6.36 4.05
CA PHE A 74 2.93 -6.47 4.19
C PHE A 74 2.50 -7.73 4.94
N SER A 75 3.04 -8.89 4.55
CA SER A 75 2.73 -10.16 5.20
C SER A 75 3.07 -10.13 6.68
N THR A 76 4.25 -9.61 7.05
CA THR A 76 4.68 -9.53 8.44
C THR A 76 3.77 -8.58 9.23
N LEU A 77 3.45 -7.42 8.69
CA LEU A 77 2.56 -6.46 9.34
C LEU A 77 1.15 -7.05 9.54
N ILE A 78 0.62 -7.74 8.54
CA ILE A 78 -0.69 -8.40 8.61
C ILE A 78 -0.69 -9.48 9.71
N GLU A 79 0.34 -10.32 9.79
CA GLU A 79 0.42 -11.34 10.83
C GLU A 79 0.54 -10.72 12.23
N GLN A 80 1.33 -9.64 12.38
CA GLN A 80 1.37 -8.89 13.65
C GLN A 80 -0.01 -8.37 14.05
N TRP A 81 -0.78 -7.84 13.08
CA TRP A 81 -2.13 -7.34 13.35
C TRP A 81 -3.14 -8.44 13.68
N LYS A 82 -3.00 -9.62 13.08
CA LYS A 82 -3.84 -10.78 13.42
C LYS A 82 -3.60 -11.25 14.86
N GLU A 83 -2.34 -11.22 15.29
CA GLU A 83 -1.95 -11.67 16.64
C GLU A 83 -2.23 -10.65 17.74
N ASN A 84 -1.96 -9.37 17.48
CA ASN A 84 -1.90 -8.32 18.49
C ASN A 84 -2.90 -7.18 18.31
N GLY A 85 -3.75 -7.25 17.27
CA GLY A 85 -4.60 -6.14 16.85
C GLY A 85 -3.86 -5.11 16.00
N VAL A 86 -4.63 -4.24 15.34
CA VAL A 86 -4.07 -3.19 14.47
C VAL A 86 -3.35 -2.14 15.30
N LYS A 87 -2.08 -1.90 14.97
CA LYS A 87 -1.25 -0.84 15.58
C LYS A 87 -0.61 0.00 14.48
N THR A 88 -0.59 1.30 14.71
CA THR A 88 0.10 2.31 13.87
C THR A 88 1.30 2.88 14.62
N GLY A 89 2.11 3.69 13.95
CA GLY A 89 3.32 4.28 14.49
C GLY A 89 4.58 3.49 14.13
N LEU A 90 5.65 3.72 14.87
CA LEU A 90 6.95 3.09 14.62
C LEU A 90 6.91 1.58 14.81
N ASN A 91 7.48 0.86 13.84
CA ASN A 91 7.57 -0.60 13.84
C ASN A 91 8.95 -1.02 13.34
N SER A 92 9.70 -1.70 14.20
CA SER A 92 11.06 -2.19 13.94
C SER A 92 11.13 -3.71 13.72
N ASP A 93 9.98 -4.38 13.67
CA ASP A 93 9.89 -5.83 13.65
C ASP A 93 9.41 -6.39 12.29
N LEU A 94 9.40 -5.55 11.24
CA LEU A 94 8.94 -5.96 9.92
C LEU A 94 10.01 -6.73 9.15
N ILE A 95 11.24 -6.22 9.15
CA ILE A 95 12.36 -6.79 8.41
C ILE A 95 13.68 -6.34 9.07
N VAL A 96 14.73 -7.12 8.86
CA VAL A 96 16.09 -6.77 9.26
C VAL A 96 16.96 -6.48 8.04
N ASP A 97 18.00 -5.69 8.22
CA ASP A 97 19.01 -5.45 7.18
C ASP A 97 19.93 -6.66 6.98
N LYS A 98 20.85 -6.57 6.05
CA LYS A 98 21.83 -7.64 5.76
C LYS A 98 22.74 -8.01 6.94
N ASN A 99 22.83 -7.15 7.96
CA ASN A 99 23.63 -7.36 9.16
C ASN A 99 22.77 -7.84 10.35
N GLY A 100 21.46 -8.05 10.13
CA GLY A 100 20.52 -8.47 11.16
C GLY A 100 19.99 -7.32 12.04
N ASN A 101 20.25 -6.06 11.67
CA ASN A 101 19.72 -4.92 12.42
C ASN A 101 18.28 -4.63 12.00
N PRO A 102 17.39 -4.34 12.98
CA PRO A 102 16.01 -3.95 12.69
C PRO A 102 15.93 -2.69 11.82
N ILE A 103 15.03 -2.70 10.83
CA ILE A 103 14.70 -1.52 10.05
C ILE A 103 13.44 -0.92 10.62
N CYS A 104 13.49 0.31 11.10
CA CYS A 104 12.36 1.00 11.69
C CYS A 104 11.56 1.73 10.62
N ALA A 105 10.33 1.27 10.36
CA ALA A 105 9.35 1.95 9.54
C ALA A 105 8.33 2.70 10.40
N ASP A 106 7.58 3.63 9.80
CA ASP A 106 6.45 4.29 10.45
C ASP A 106 5.16 3.95 9.71
N ILE A 107 4.19 3.44 10.43
CA ILE A 107 2.87 3.05 9.90
C ILE A 107 1.90 4.20 10.17
N VAL A 108 1.56 4.94 9.12
CA VAL A 108 0.79 6.17 9.22
C VAL A 108 -0.61 5.99 8.64
N GLU A 109 -1.64 6.25 9.43
CA GLU A 109 -3.01 6.19 8.95
C GLU A 109 -3.32 7.36 8.02
N LEU A 110 -3.99 7.05 6.91
CA LEU A 110 -4.27 7.98 5.83
C LEU A 110 -5.72 8.49 5.87
N ASN A 111 -5.92 9.69 5.33
CA ASN A 111 -7.23 10.20 4.98
C ASN A 111 -7.74 9.46 3.72
N ILE A 112 -8.76 8.61 3.87
CA ILE A 112 -9.34 7.85 2.73
C ILE A 112 -10.02 8.72 1.68
N ASN A 113 -10.31 9.99 1.99
CA ASN A 113 -10.85 10.96 1.05
C ASN A 113 -9.77 11.80 0.37
N GLY A 114 -8.49 11.55 0.69
CA GLY A 114 -7.34 12.20 0.05
C GLY A 114 -7.35 11.99 -1.46
N GLU A 115 -7.21 13.06 -2.24
CA GLU A 115 -7.31 13.02 -3.70
C GLU A 115 -6.27 12.13 -4.34
N ARG A 116 -5.05 12.12 -3.81
CA ARG A 116 -3.95 11.31 -4.34
C ARG A 116 -4.18 9.83 -4.09
N LEU A 117 -4.60 9.43 -2.89
CA LEU A 117 -4.90 8.05 -2.55
C LEU A 117 -6.04 7.51 -3.42
N LYS A 118 -7.18 8.21 -3.41
CA LYS A 118 -8.40 7.80 -4.10
C LYS A 118 -8.28 7.90 -5.63
N GLY A 119 -7.68 8.97 -6.13
CA GLY A 119 -7.67 9.32 -7.55
C GLY A 119 -6.48 8.79 -8.33
N HIS A 120 -5.42 8.31 -7.66
CA HIS A 120 -4.19 7.89 -8.32
C HIS A 120 -3.65 6.55 -7.83
N TYR A 121 -3.43 6.38 -6.53
CA TYR A 121 -2.67 5.23 -6.03
C TYR A 121 -3.51 3.97 -5.84
N ALA A 122 -4.66 4.05 -5.19
CA ALA A 122 -5.40 2.86 -4.76
C ALA A 122 -6.63 2.55 -5.63
N LEU A 123 -6.59 2.85 -6.92
CA LEU A 123 -7.73 2.76 -7.83
C LEU A 123 -8.46 1.41 -7.79
N GLN A 124 -7.74 0.29 -7.80
CA GLN A 124 -8.36 -1.04 -7.80
C GLN A 124 -9.03 -1.37 -6.48
N ALA A 125 -8.53 -0.85 -5.35
CA ALA A 125 -9.18 -1.03 -4.05
C ALA A 125 -10.54 -0.30 -4.04
N TYR A 126 -10.58 0.96 -4.45
CA TYR A 126 -11.83 1.72 -4.55
C TYR A 126 -12.82 1.09 -5.53
N CYS A 127 -12.34 0.56 -6.66
CA CYS A 127 -13.18 -0.18 -7.60
C CYS A 127 -13.70 -1.50 -7.01
N HIS A 128 -12.87 -2.23 -6.28
CA HIS A 128 -13.22 -3.51 -5.69
C HIS A 128 -14.34 -3.37 -4.65
N TYR A 129 -14.20 -2.40 -3.74
CA TYR A 129 -15.19 -2.16 -2.69
C TYR A 129 -16.39 -1.33 -3.16
N GLY A 130 -16.26 -0.54 -4.23
CA GLY A 130 -17.35 0.23 -4.82
C GLY A 130 -18.04 1.14 -3.81
N LYS A 131 -19.35 0.93 -3.60
CA LYS A 131 -20.16 1.69 -2.63
C LYS A 131 -19.70 1.51 -1.17
N ASP A 132 -19.02 0.42 -0.87
CA ASP A 132 -18.48 0.13 0.47
C ASP A 132 -17.06 0.68 0.67
N ALA A 133 -16.51 1.41 -0.30
CA ALA A 133 -15.19 2.01 -0.21
C ALA A 133 -15.04 3.01 0.96
N ASN A 134 -16.14 3.61 1.42
CA ASN A 134 -16.17 4.47 2.60
C ASN A 134 -15.91 3.72 3.92
N LYS A 135 -15.96 2.40 3.92
CA LYS A 135 -15.62 1.53 5.07
C LYS A 135 -14.14 1.20 5.13
N MET A 136 -13.39 1.44 4.05
CA MET A 136 -11.95 1.23 4.05
C MET A 136 -11.25 2.18 5.01
N ARG A 137 -10.17 1.66 5.58
CA ARG A 137 -9.11 2.43 6.19
C ARG A 137 -7.84 2.14 5.41
N PHE A 138 -6.93 3.07 5.35
CA PHE A 138 -5.62 2.89 4.74
C PHE A 138 -4.52 3.32 5.68
N VAL A 139 -3.42 2.61 5.65
CA VAL A 139 -2.15 3.05 6.23
C VAL A 139 -1.09 3.12 5.14
N GLN A 140 -0.19 4.09 5.26
CA GLN A 140 1.03 4.15 4.46
C GLN A 140 2.20 3.68 5.29
N VAL A 141 3.01 2.80 4.71
CA VAL A 141 4.30 2.42 5.29
C VAL A 141 5.33 3.45 4.85
N HIS A 142 5.79 4.27 5.77
CA HIS A 142 6.93 5.16 5.57
C HIS A 142 8.22 4.36 5.78
N TRP A 143 8.90 4.06 4.68
CA TRP A 143 10.13 3.29 4.70
C TRP A 143 11.33 4.21 4.87
N PRO A 144 12.31 3.87 5.75
CA PRO A 144 13.46 4.74 5.99
C PRO A 144 14.46 4.70 4.83
N ASP A 145 15.28 5.75 4.76
CA ASP A 145 16.46 5.79 3.90
C ASP A 145 17.61 4.93 4.45
N MET A 146 18.75 4.91 3.76
CA MET A 146 19.93 4.15 4.16
C MET A 146 20.54 4.56 5.50
N ASN A 147 20.18 5.74 6.00
CA ASN A 147 20.62 6.26 7.30
C ASN A 147 19.56 6.07 8.40
N GLY A 148 18.48 5.37 8.09
CA GLY A 148 17.37 5.13 9.01
C GLY A 148 16.45 6.34 9.21
N ARG A 149 16.53 7.37 8.36
CA ARG A 149 15.66 8.54 8.42
C ARG A 149 14.36 8.25 7.72
N LEU A 150 13.25 8.61 8.36
CA LEU A 150 11.91 8.47 7.80
C LEU A 150 11.58 9.62 6.83
N PRO A 151 10.64 9.44 5.89
CA PRO A 151 10.26 10.47 4.91
C PRO A 151 9.86 11.82 5.49
N THR A 152 9.33 11.84 6.71
CA THR A 152 8.94 13.06 7.44
C THR A 152 10.08 13.73 8.21
N THR A 153 11.28 13.12 8.21
CA THR A 153 12.44 13.61 8.97
C THR A 153 13.29 14.51 8.09
N GLU A 154 13.77 15.63 8.66
CA GLU A 154 14.74 16.50 7.98
C GLU A 154 15.97 15.71 7.55
N GLY A 155 16.45 15.96 6.34
CA GLY A 155 17.60 15.27 5.77
C GLY A 155 17.32 13.88 5.20
N PHE A 156 16.04 13.47 5.05
CA PHE A 156 15.68 12.26 4.35
C PHE A 156 16.23 12.27 2.91
N ALA A 157 17.04 11.26 2.58
CA ALA A 157 17.80 11.23 1.34
C ALA A 157 17.03 10.74 0.11
N MET A 158 15.83 10.18 0.30
CA MET A 158 15.03 9.49 -0.73
C MET A 158 13.74 10.24 -1.09
N SER A 159 13.70 11.56 -0.85
CA SER A 159 12.47 12.37 -1.08
C SER A 159 11.96 12.36 -2.52
N GLU A 160 12.84 12.13 -3.50
CA GLU A 160 12.47 12.01 -4.90
C GLU A 160 11.89 10.63 -5.25
N TYR A 161 11.99 9.64 -4.35
CA TYR A 161 11.61 8.26 -4.58
C TYR A 161 10.40 7.81 -3.77
N THR A 162 9.77 8.72 -3.05
CA THR A 162 8.55 8.46 -2.29
C THR A 162 7.63 9.67 -2.31
N GLU A 163 6.36 9.45 -2.00
CA GLU A 163 5.37 10.50 -1.77
C GLU A 163 4.70 10.25 -0.43
N ILE A 164 4.56 11.30 0.37
CA ILE A 164 3.82 11.28 1.63
C ILE A 164 2.38 11.65 1.31
N LEU A 165 1.47 10.71 1.54
CA LEU A 165 0.04 10.95 1.37
C LEU A 165 -0.55 11.64 2.59
N GLU A 166 -1.70 12.28 2.41
CA GLU A 166 -2.39 13.01 3.45
C GLU A 166 -2.76 12.10 4.63
N PRO A 167 -2.22 12.36 5.84
CA PRO A 167 -2.54 11.56 7.00
C PRO A 167 -3.95 11.81 7.50
N SER A 168 -4.53 10.84 8.21
CA SER A 168 -5.80 11.02 8.90
C SER A 168 -5.68 12.09 10.00
N ALA A 169 -6.67 12.97 10.11
CA ALA A 169 -6.75 13.96 11.17
C ALA A 169 -7.09 13.33 12.54
N THR A 170 -7.72 12.16 12.54
CA THR A 170 -8.04 11.38 13.73
C THR A 170 -6.90 10.39 14.02
N LYS A 171 -6.12 10.65 15.07
CA LYS A 171 -5.28 9.59 15.65
C LYS A 171 -6.21 8.55 16.27
N PHE A 172 -6.05 7.28 15.89
CA PHE A 172 -6.67 6.21 16.66
C PHE A 172 -6.08 6.25 18.06
N GLU A 173 -6.91 6.64 19.00
CA GLU A 173 -6.68 6.27 20.39
C GLU A 173 -7.00 4.77 20.50
N ALA A 174 -5.96 4.02 20.84
CA ALA A 174 -6.02 2.59 21.09
C ALA A 174 -6.92 2.30 22.31
#